data_3ed19535bde5cd489df363f1420ab4b2
#
_entry.id   3ed19535bde5cd489df363f1420ab4b2
#
_cell.length_a   1.000
_cell.length_b   1.000
_cell.length_c   1.000
_cell.angle_alpha   90.00
_cell.angle_beta   90.00
_cell.angle_gamma   90.00
#
_symmetry.space_group_name_H-M   'P 1'
#
loop_
_entity.id
_entity.type
_entity.pdbx_description
1 polymer ?
#
loop_
_entity_poly.entity_id
_entity_poly.type
_entity_poly.pdbx_seq_one_letter_code
_entity_poly.pdbx_strand_id
1 'polypeptide(L)'
;SRITQQQLVERSYHIFYQLLQPAVPEMKATCYLGDDIYDYTYVSQGKVTVASIDDNEELEMTFQAFDIIGFSNEEKWNCFKITSAVMSSGEIHFQQKGRDDQAEPGDMDYPNKVANLYGVDVHEMLKSYCKPKIKVGTEWVTKGQTCEQATAGVGGISRATFDRLFKWLIIKCNDTLIDKAMKKANFCAVLDIAGFEIFEYNGFEQISINFVNEKLQQFFNHHMFVVEQEEYVAEGIDWAMVDFGMDLAATIIMFEKPLGIWAILEEESLFPKATDKSFEDKLKAGLGKLPNFKKPQSKTDPNAHFAIIHYAGTVSYNVTAWLDKNKDPVNDTVVDVLKRSSNTLLCFLWREHPGQSAPPEEDKNKKKKKGGGAKTVSSVYLVQLTELMTTLHKTEPHFIRCIVPNTHKQPIVVEPELIMHQLTCNGVLEGIRICMRGFPNRMLYPDFKNRYAILGAEELTTSADIQTGVYALLDKIGFSRERYRLGHTKVFFGAGALAALEENRDEIVLRLLRWMQGQCFGWIKRGVYQKKFDQRELMKVCQANF
;
A
#
# COMPACT_ATOMS: atom_id res chain seq x y z
N SER A 1 -13.53 7.98 -1.76
CA SER A 1 -14.94 7.87 -2.16
C SER A 1 -15.67 6.74 -1.45
N ARG A 2 -15.05 5.58 -1.12
CA ARG A 2 -15.70 4.40 -0.46
C ARG A 2 -16.48 4.68 0.82
N ILE A 3 -16.29 5.83 1.44
CA ILE A 3 -17.04 6.26 2.63
C ILE A 3 -18.49 6.56 2.28
N THR A 4 -18.73 7.17 1.11
CA THR A 4 -20.06 7.65 0.70
C THR A 4 -20.65 6.88 -0.49
N GLN A 5 -19.83 6.10 -1.20
CA GLN A 5 -20.28 5.33 -2.38
C GLN A 5 -19.49 4.02 -2.50
N GLN A 6 -20.19 2.91 -2.78
CA GLN A 6 -19.61 1.61 -3.08
C GLN A 6 -20.25 1.02 -4.34
N GLN A 7 -19.46 0.25 -5.10
CA GLN A 7 -19.98 -0.62 -6.14
C GLN A 7 -20.66 -1.85 -5.51
N LEU A 8 -21.54 -2.52 -6.25
CA LEU A 8 -22.27 -3.72 -5.77
C LEU A 8 -21.36 -4.83 -5.25
N VAL A 9 -20.14 -4.94 -5.78
CA VAL A 9 -19.15 -5.94 -5.38
C VAL A 9 -18.25 -5.49 -4.24
N GLU A 10 -18.25 -4.21 -3.90
CA GLU A 10 -17.42 -3.61 -2.86
C GLU A 10 -18.13 -3.55 -1.51
N ARG A 11 -17.35 -3.55 -0.45
CA ARG A 11 -17.76 -3.23 0.92
C ARG A 11 -17.12 -1.92 1.34
N SER A 12 -17.79 -1.11 2.16
CA SER A 12 -17.19 0.05 2.80
C SER A 12 -16.17 -0.39 3.87
N TYR A 13 -15.60 0.54 4.63
CA TYR A 13 -14.65 0.21 5.71
C TYR A 13 -15.30 -0.67 6.78
N HIS A 14 -14.60 -1.69 7.24
CA HIS A 14 -15.11 -2.69 8.19
C HIS A 14 -15.64 -2.08 9.47
N ILE A 15 -15.03 -1.00 9.95
CA ILE A 15 -15.43 -0.34 11.18
C ILE A 15 -16.92 0.09 11.20
N PHE A 16 -17.50 0.48 10.06
CA PHE A 16 -18.90 0.87 9.98
C PHE A 16 -19.85 -0.30 10.30
N TYR A 17 -19.50 -1.51 9.86
CA TYR A 17 -20.28 -2.73 10.12
C TYR A 17 -20.03 -3.26 11.53
N GLN A 18 -18.82 -3.11 12.05
CA GLN A 18 -18.46 -3.46 13.41
C GLN A 18 -19.26 -2.63 14.44
N LEU A 19 -19.45 -1.33 14.19
CA LEU A 19 -20.20 -0.44 15.11
C LEU A 19 -21.61 -0.94 15.48
N LEU A 20 -22.27 -1.71 14.61
CA LEU A 20 -23.62 -2.22 14.82
C LEU A 20 -23.66 -3.55 15.58
N GLN A 21 -22.50 -4.14 15.87
CA GLN A 21 -22.41 -5.45 16.52
C GLN A 21 -22.63 -5.36 18.05
N PRO A 22 -23.10 -6.43 18.68
CA PRO A 22 -23.42 -6.45 20.11
C PRO A 22 -22.21 -6.64 21.05
N ALA A 23 -21.00 -6.90 20.55
CA ALA A 23 -19.82 -7.16 21.37
C ALA A 23 -19.51 -6.07 22.40
N VAL A 24 -19.86 -4.82 22.10
CA VAL A 24 -19.73 -3.68 23.01
C VAL A 24 -21.13 -3.11 23.29
N PRO A 25 -21.80 -3.50 24.39
CA PRO A 25 -23.21 -3.16 24.64
C PRO A 25 -23.52 -1.66 24.64
N GLU A 26 -22.57 -0.82 25.10
CA GLU A 26 -22.76 0.64 25.16
C GLU A 26 -22.62 1.32 23.79
N MET A 27 -22.12 0.62 22.76
CA MET A 27 -21.80 1.21 21.47
C MET A 27 -23.00 1.88 20.82
N LYS A 28 -24.13 1.14 20.75
CA LYS A 28 -25.34 1.65 20.11
C LYS A 28 -25.91 2.88 20.81
N ALA A 29 -25.96 2.86 22.13
CA ALA A 29 -26.48 3.98 22.91
C ALA A 29 -25.56 5.21 22.82
N THR A 30 -24.24 5.00 22.98
CA THR A 30 -23.25 6.08 22.99
C THR A 30 -23.07 6.73 21.61
N CYS A 31 -23.24 5.94 20.55
CA CYS A 31 -23.06 6.37 19.16
C CYS A 31 -24.37 6.62 18.40
N TYR A 32 -25.53 6.60 19.09
CA TYR A 32 -26.89 6.82 18.53
C TYR A 32 -27.20 5.92 17.32
N LEU A 33 -26.79 4.65 17.36
CA LEU A 33 -26.92 3.71 16.26
C LEU A 33 -28.25 2.94 16.31
N GLY A 34 -28.83 2.70 15.14
CA GLY A 34 -29.94 1.78 14.92
C GLY A 34 -29.48 0.31 14.92
N ASP A 35 -30.42 -0.58 14.57
CA ASP A 35 -30.16 -2.02 14.54
C ASP A 35 -29.82 -2.54 13.16
N ASP A 36 -30.21 -1.85 12.10
CA ASP A 36 -30.05 -2.30 10.72
C ASP A 36 -29.02 -1.45 9.97
N ILE A 37 -28.09 -2.12 9.30
CA ILE A 37 -27.09 -1.46 8.43
C ILE A 37 -27.74 -0.79 7.22
N TYR A 38 -28.91 -1.28 6.79
CA TYR A 38 -29.65 -0.72 5.66
C TYR A 38 -30.31 0.62 5.97
N ASP A 39 -30.35 1.04 7.24
CA ASP A 39 -30.75 2.38 7.64
C ASP A 39 -29.69 3.45 7.27
N TYR A 40 -28.51 3.04 6.78
CA TYR A 40 -27.38 3.92 6.49
C TYR A 40 -26.95 3.84 5.02
N THR A 41 -27.41 4.78 4.21
CA THR A 41 -27.17 4.80 2.74
C THR A 41 -25.69 4.85 2.36
N TYR A 42 -24.84 5.46 3.18
CA TYR A 42 -23.39 5.55 2.88
C TYR A 42 -22.67 4.20 2.92
N VAL A 43 -23.22 3.17 3.53
CA VAL A 43 -22.51 1.89 3.74
C VAL A 43 -23.30 0.66 3.29
N SER A 44 -24.51 0.84 2.76
CA SER A 44 -25.41 -0.25 2.36
C SER A 44 -25.58 -0.44 0.85
N GLN A 45 -24.82 0.29 0.02
CA GLN A 45 -24.94 0.24 -1.46
C GLN A 45 -24.30 -1.00 -2.08
N GLY A 46 -23.33 -1.59 -1.41
CA GLY A 46 -22.59 -2.77 -1.87
C GLY A 46 -22.76 -3.96 -0.94
N LYS A 47 -21.71 -4.77 -0.83
CA LYS A 47 -21.69 -5.93 0.08
C LYS A 47 -21.65 -5.47 1.53
N VAL A 48 -22.61 -5.90 2.34
CA VAL A 48 -22.63 -5.61 3.78
C VAL A 48 -21.98 -6.70 4.61
N THR A 49 -21.92 -7.94 4.11
CA THR A 49 -21.32 -9.10 4.80
C THR A 49 -20.23 -9.73 3.96
N VAL A 50 -19.24 -10.33 4.63
CA VAL A 50 -18.17 -11.11 4.01
C VAL A 50 -18.05 -12.42 4.78
N ALA A 51 -18.15 -13.55 4.09
CA ALA A 51 -18.20 -14.89 4.71
C ALA A 51 -16.98 -15.24 5.59
N SER A 52 -15.83 -14.59 5.34
CA SER A 52 -14.59 -14.83 6.09
C SER A 52 -14.36 -13.86 7.24
N ILE A 53 -15.31 -12.97 7.55
CA ILE A 53 -15.16 -11.92 8.57
C ILE A 53 -16.36 -11.97 9.50
N ASP A 54 -16.10 -12.17 10.78
CA ASP A 54 -17.07 -11.97 11.85
C ASP A 54 -16.90 -10.56 12.43
N ASP A 55 -17.80 -9.65 12.06
CA ASP A 55 -17.73 -8.24 12.49
C ASP A 55 -17.90 -8.07 14.00
N ASN A 56 -18.49 -9.04 14.71
CA ASN A 56 -18.64 -9.00 16.15
C ASN A 56 -17.32 -9.31 16.87
N GLU A 57 -16.61 -10.37 16.45
CA GLU A 57 -15.27 -10.69 16.95
C GLU A 57 -14.28 -9.57 16.61
N GLU A 58 -14.37 -9.04 15.40
CA GLU A 58 -13.53 -7.92 14.94
C GLU A 58 -13.75 -6.64 15.74
N LEU A 59 -15.01 -6.33 16.15
CA LEU A 59 -15.27 -5.20 17.03
C LEU A 59 -14.59 -5.38 18.40
N GLU A 60 -14.68 -6.57 18.99
CA GLU A 60 -14.05 -6.87 20.27
C GLU A 60 -12.53 -6.68 20.17
N MET A 61 -11.90 -7.24 19.14
CA MET A 61 -10.47 -7.09 18.90
C MET A 61 -10.08 -5.63 18.66
N THR A 62 -10.88 -4.88 17.89
CA THR A 62 -10.66 -3.44 17.65
C THR A 62 -10.73 -2.66 18.96
N PHE A 63 -11.72 -2.95 19.81
CA PHE A 63 -11.91 -2.27 21.08
C PHE A 63 -10.76 -2.53 22.04
N GLN A 64 -10.27 -3.79 22.11
CA GLN A 64 -9.09 -4.18 22.89
C GLN A 64 -7.80 -3.54 22.33
N ALA A 65 -7.65 -3.44 21.01
CA ALA A 65 -6.49 -2.83 20.38
C ALA A 65 -6.30 -1.36 20.79
N PHE A 66 -7.38 -0.60 20.94
CA PHE A 66 -7.31 0.77 21.47
C PHE A 66 -6.69 0.82 22.86
N ASP A 67 -7.04 -0.13 23.73
CA ASP A 67 -6.51 -0.20 25.10
C ASP A 67 -5.03 -0.61 25.10
N ILE A 68 -4.64 -1.59 24.26
CA ILE A 68 -3.25 -2.07 24.14
C ILE A 68 -2.34 -0.95 23.60
N ILE A 69 -2.80 -0.19 22.62
CA ILE A 69 -2.04 0.93 22.03
C ILE A 69 -1.97 2.12 22.99
N GLY A 70 -2.81 2.14 24.03
CA GLY A 70 -2.77 3.16 25.09
C GLY A 70 -3.58 4.41 24.78
N PHE A 71 -4.66 4.29 24.00
CA PHE A 71 -5.62 5.38 23.86
C PHE A 71 -6.35 5.62 25.19
N SER A 72 -6.60 6.88 25.51
CA SER A 72 -7.49 7.20 26.62
C SER A 72 -8.92 6.78 26.30
N ASN A 73 -9.73 6.53 27.33
CA ASN A 73 -11.13 6.16 27.15
C ASN A 73 -11.91 7.24 26.39
N GLU A 74 -11.60 8.51 26.61
CA GLU A 74 -12.18 9.64 25.88
C GLU A 74 -11.79 9.60 24.39
N GLU A 75 -10.52 9.42 24.05
CA GLU A 75 -10.05 9.32 22.67
C GLU A 75 -10.72 8.16 21.93
N LYS A 76 -10.78 6.98 22.58
CA LYS A 76 -11.43 5.80 22.02
C LYS A 76 -12.90 6.06 21.68
N TRP A 77 -13.68 6.56 22.63
CA TRP A 77 -15.09 6.86 22.38
C TRP A 77 -15.30 7.99 21.38
N ASN A 78 -14.44 9.01 21.35
CA ASN A 78 -14.50 10.06 20.34
C ASN A 78 -14.25 9.53 18.93
N CYS A 79 -13.36 8.54 18.75
CA CYS A 79 -13.17 7.87 17.46
C CYS A 79 -14.46 7.19 16.98
N PHE A 80 -15.12 6.42 17.85
CA PHE A 80 -16.37 5.74 17.49
C PHE A 80 -17.53 6.72 17.25
N LYS A 81 -17.65 7.77 18.05
CA LYS A 81 -18.64 8.84 17.85
C LYS A 81 -18.46 9.56 16.51
N ILE A 82 -17.24 9.92 16.16
CA ILE A 82 -16.95 10.57 14.87
C ILE A 82 -17.22 9.62 13.71
N THR A 83 -16.86 8.34 13.83
CA THR A 83 -17.13 7.32 12.81
C THR A 83 -18.63 7.12 12.60
N SER A 84 -19.39 7.03 13.69
CA SER A 84 -20.86 6.96 13.63
C SER A 84 -21.47 8.21 13.01
N ALA A 85 -20.99 9.40 13.38
CA ALA A 85 -21.46 10.65 12.79
C ALA A 85 -21.22 10.70 11.27
N VAL A 86 -20.07 10.21 10.81
CA VAL A 86 -19.76 10.10 9.37
C VAL A 86 -20.77 9.17 8.67
N MET A 87 -21.06 7.99 9.26
CA MET A 87 -22.02 7.04 8.72
C MET A 87 -23.44 7.61 8.68
N SER A 88 -23.90 8.18 9.79
CA SER A 88 -25.23 8.76 9.95
C SER A 88 -25.44 10.04 9.13
N SER A 89 -24.35 10.69 8.70
CA SER A 89 -24.45 11.89 7.86
C SER A 89 -25.10 11.62 6.49
N GLY A 90 -25.08 10.36 6.02
CA GLY A 90 -25.76 9.96 4.79
C GLY A 90 -27.28 10.16 4.85
N GLU A 91 -27.85 10.17 6.05
CA GLU A 91 -29.29 10.29 6.30
C GLU A 91 -29.74 11.75 6.57
N ILE A 92 -28.84 12.71 6.36
CA ILE A 92 -29.20 14.13 6.38
C ILE A 92 -29.81 14.50 5.04
N HIS A 93 -31.13 14.67 5.02
CA HIS A 93 -31.87 15.00 3.83
C HIS A 93 -32.23 16.50 3.78
N PHE A 94 -32.22 17.04 2.58
CA PHE A 94 -32.63 18.41 2.30
C PHE A 94 -33.86 18.44 1.40
N GLN A 95 -34.72 19.42 1.60
CA GLN A 95 -35.89 19.66 0.78
C GLN A 95 -35.84 21.04 0.15
N GLN A 96 -36.49 21.19 -0.98
CA GLN A 96 -36.54 22.47 -1.70
C GLN A 96 -37.53 23.44 -1.03
N LYS A 97 -37.14 24.70 -0.89
CA LYS A 97 -38.01 25.74 -0.34
C LYS A 97 -38.93 26.31 -1.41
N GLY A 98 -40.15 25.87 -1.44
CA GLY A 98 -41.17 26.41 -2.33
C GLY A 98 -40.78 26.33 -3.81
N ARG A 99 -40.74 27.48 -4.52
CA ARG A 99 -40.35 27.59 -5.93
C ARG A 99 -38.86 27.93 -6.12
N ASP A 100 -38.16 28.25 -5.05
CA ASP A 100 -36.74 28.59 -5.09
C ASP A 100 -35.91 27.30 -5.03
N ASP A 101 -34.78 27.25 -5.74
CA ASP A 101 -33.84 26.11 -5.70
C ASP A 101 -33.04 26.04 -4.37
N GLN A 102 -33.43 26.80 -3.36
CA GLN A 102 -32.79 26.87 -2.07
C GLN A 102 -33.10 25.63 -1.23
N ALA A 103 -32.05 24.96 -0.74
CA ALA A 103 -32.18 23.86 0.20
C ALA A 103 -32.58 24.33 1.60
N GLU A 104 -33.48 23.60 2.22
CA GLU A 104 -33.81 23.67 3.64
C GLU A 104 -33.67 22.28 4.27
N PRO A 105 -33.40 22.18 5.59
CA PRO A 105 -33.38 20.89 6.27
C PRO A 105 -34.73 20.16 6.12
N GLY A 106 -34.66 18.87 5.88
CA GLY A 106 -35.83 17.99 5.91
C GLY A 106 -36.16 17.51 7.31
N ASP A 107 -36.10 16.20 7.53
CA ASP A 107 -36.25 15.61 8.87
C ASP A 107 -35.07 15.98 9.77
N MET A 108 -35.36 16.13 11.08
CA MET A 108 -34.39 16.57 12.08
C MET A 108 -33.81 15.42 12.93
N ASP A 109 -34.25 14.17 12.77
CA ASP A 109 -33.81 13.07 13.63
C ASP A 109 -32.30 12.81 13.44
N TYR A 110 -31.87 12.49 12.23
CA TYR A 110 -30.44 12.26 11.94
C TYR A 110 -29.58 13.51 12.08
N PRO A 111 -29.98 14.70 11.63
CA PRO A 111 -29.23 15.92 11.91
C PRO A 111 -28.95 16.15 13.40
N ASN A 112 -29.91 15.89 14.28
CA ASN A 112 -29.72 16.00 15.74
C ASN A 112 -28.72 14.95 16.26
N LYS A 113 -28.82 13.69 15.80
CA LYS A 113 -27.87 12.64 16.17
C LYS A 113 -26.44 13.02 15.75
N VAL A 114 -26.26 13.43 14.49
CA VAL A 114 -24.94 13.83 13.95
C VAL A 114 -24.38 15.05 14.69
N ALA A 115 -25.21 16.08 14.94
CA ALA A 115 -24.79 17.25 15.67
C ALA A 115 -24.34 16.94 17.11
N ASN A 116 -25.09 16.05 17.80
CA ASN A 116 -24.71 15.59 19.14
C ASN A 116 -23.39 14.80 19.13
N LEU A 117 -23.20 13.91 18.16
CA LEU A 117 -21.95 13.14 18.01
C LEU A 117 -20.76 14.03 17.70
N TYR A 118 -20.95 15.03 16.84
CA TYR A 118 -19.96 16.04 16.53
C TYR A 118 -19.79 17.08 17.64
N GLY A 119 -20.72 17.15 18.60
CA GLY A 119 -20.67 18.15 19.67
C GLY A 119 -20.82 19.59 19.16
N VAL A 120 -21.75 19.83 18.23
CA VAL A 120 -22.00 21.13 17.61
C VAL A 120 -23.48 21.49 17.65
N ASP A 121 -23.81 22.77 17.46
CA ASP A 121 -25.19 23.20 17.31
C ASP A 121 -25.78 22.75 15.98
N VAL A 122 -26.92 22.06 16.03
CA VAL A 122 -27.58 21.48 14.84
C VAL A 122 -28.06 22.54 13.85
N HIS A 123 -28.57 23.66 14.35
CA HIS A 123 -29.09 24.72 13.48
C HIS A 123 -27.97 25.46 12.78
N GLU A 124 -26.86 25.70 13.49
CA GLU A 124 -25.67 26.32 12.90
C GLU A 124 -25.03 25.39 11.86
N MET A 125 -24.94 24.08 12.13
CA MET A 125 -24.45 23.07 11.21
C MET A 125 -25.29 23.03 9.93
N LEU A 126 -26.60 22.87 10.03
CA LEU A 126 -27.51 22.79 8.88
C LEU A 126 -27.53 24.10 8.07
N LYS A 127 -27.56 25.25 8.76
CA LYS A 127 -27.47 26.56 8.11
C LYS A 127 -26.17 26.68 7.29
N SER A 128 -25.08 26.12 7.79
CA SER A 128 -23.78 26.16 7.11
C SER A 128 -23.74 25.28 5.86
N TYR A 129 -24.52 24.19 5.81
CA TYR A 129 -24.71 23.40 4.60
C TYR A 129 -25.63 24.08 3.59
N CYS A 130 -26.76 24.63 4.03
CA CYS A 130 -27.74 25.24 3.13
C CYS A 130 -27.31 26.63 2.62
N LYS A 131 -26.58 27.38 3.43
CA LYS A 131 -26.19 28.77 3.16
C LYS A 131 -24.73 29.05 3.53
N PRO A 132 -23.76 28.39 2.86
CA PRO A 132 -22.35 28.64 3.14
C PRO A 132 -21.95 30.07 2.76
N LYS A 133 -20.95 30.57 3.44
CA LYS A 133 -20.28 31.80 3.05
C LYS A 133 -19.16 31.48 2.07
N ILE A 134 -19.15 32.15 0.95
CA ILE A 134 -18.10 32.04 -0.07
C ILE A 134 -17.33 33.35 -0.17
N LYS A 135 -16.04 33.27 -0.42
CA LYS A 135 -15.19 34.46 -0.61
C LYS A 135 -15.32 34.98 -2.04
N VAL A 136 -15.81 36.19 -2.20
CA VAL A 136 -15.90 36.88 -3.49
C VAL A 136 -14.99 38.13 -3.42
N GLY A 137 -13.82 38.04 -4.06
CA GLY A 137 -12.79 39.08 -3.89
C GLY A 137 -12.24 39.10 -2.46
N THR A 138 -12.48 40.19 -1.73
CA THR A 138 -12.08 40.37 -0.32
C THR A 138 -13.22 40.14 0.68
N GLU A 139 -14.47 39.98 0.21
CA GLU A 139 -15.65 39.90 1.06
C GLU A 139 -16.22 38.47 1.14
N TRP A 140 -16.85 38.15 2.28
CA TRP A 140 -17.58 36.91 2.47
C TRP A 140 -19.08 37.13 2.19
N VAL A 141 -19.60 36.43 1.19
CA VAL A 141 -21.01 36.52 0.78
C VAL A 141 -21.71 35.16 1.07
N THR A 142 -22.89 35.24 1.65
CA THR A 142 -23.72 34.03 1.87
C THR A 142 -24.37 33.62 0.54
N LYS A 143 -24.17 32.38 0.13
CA LYS A 143 -24.76 31.83 -1.09
C LYS A 143 -25.68 30.66 -0.75
N GLY A 144 -26.95 30.71 -1.21
CA GLY A 144 -27.85 29.58 -1.12
C GLY A 144 -27.33 28.38 -1.94
N GLN A 145 -27.55 27.18 -1.42
CA GLN A 145 -27.22 25.93 -2.09
C GLN A 145 -28.49 25.22 -2.54
N THR A 146 -28.42 24.46 -3.64
CA THR A 146 -29.45 23.49 -4.01
C THR A 146 -29.39 22.27 -3.09
N CYS A 147 -30.43 21.43 -3.08
CA CYS A 147 -30.44 20.18 -2.32
C CYS A 147 -29.26 19.29 -2.68
N GLU A 148 -28.95 19.15 -3.97
CA GLU A 148 -27.82 18.37 -4.46
C GLU A 148 -26.47 18.91 -3.95
N GLN A 149 -26.29 20.23 -3.99
CA GLN A 149 -25.07 20.87 -3.51
C GLN A 149 -24.90 20.74 -1.99
N ALA A 150 -25.99 20.87 -1.23
CA ALA A 150 -25.98 20.68 0.22
C ALA A 150 -25.62 19.24 0.58
N THR A 151 -26.24 18.25 -0.09
CA THR A 151 -25.95 16.81 0.09
C THR A 151 -24.50 16.49 -0.29
N ALA A 152 -24.00 17.01 -1.41
CA ALA A 152 -22.59 16.86 -1.80
C ALA A 152 -21.64 17.47 -0.76
N GLY A 153 -22.03 18.61 -0.16
CA GLY A 153 -21.28 19.26 0.92
C GLY A 153 -21.19 18.39 2.19
N VAL A 154 -22.28 17.70 2.56
CA VAL A 154 -22.28 16.73 3.67
C VAL A 154 -21.33 15.60 3.38
N GLY A 155 -21.39 15.02 2.17
CA GLY A 155 -20.48 13.96 1.74
C GLY A 155 -18.99 14.39 1.76
N GLY A 156 -18.69 15.62 1.31
CA GLY A 156 -17.34 16.18 1.34
C GLY A 156 -16.78 16.31 2.77
N ILE A 157 -17.58 16.84 3.69
CA ILE A 157 -17.20 16.93 5.11
C ILE A 157 -17.01 15.54 5.73
N SER A 158 -17.90 14.60 5.43
CA SER A 158 -17.82 13.22 5.94
C SER A 158 -16.52 12.53 5.50
N ARG A 159 -16.17 12.62 4.21
CA ARG A 159 -14.90 12.08 3.68
C ARG A 159 -13.69 12.75 4.30
N ALA A 160 -13.68 14.07 4.38
CA ALA A 160 -12.57 14.83 4.93
C ALA A 160 -12.37 14.59 6.44
N THR A 161 -13.47 14.43 7.19
CA THR A 161 -13.42 14.12 8.62
C THR A 161 -12.85 12.72 8.86
N PHE A 162 -13.31 11.72 8.10
CA PHE A 162 -12.81 10.35 8.22
C PHE A 162 -11.33 10.23 7.80
N ASP A 163 -10.89 10.92 6.74
CA ASP A 163 -9.48 10.98 6.33
C ASP A 163 -8.59 11.57 7.44
N ARG A 164 -9.05 12.66 8.08
CA ARG A 164 -8.32 13.28 9.19
C ARG A 164 -8.27 12.38 10.42
N LEU A 165 -9.38 11.70 10.75
CA LEU A 165 -9.43 10.73 11.84
C LEU A 165 -8.45 9.57 11.57
N PHE A 166 -8.43 9.03 10.36
CA PHE A 166 -7.52 7.97 9.98
C PHE A 166 -6.05 8.40 10.09
N LYS A 167 -5.71 9.57 9.59
CA LYS A 167 -4.33 10.13 9.72
C LYS A 167 -3.93 10.32 11.19
N TRP A 168 -4.85 10.79 12.02
CA TRP A 168 -4.60 10.93 13.45
C TRP A 168 -4.38 9.58 14.13
N LEU A 169 -5.16 8.55 13.80
CA LEU A 169 -4.97 7.18 14.29
C LEU A 169 -3.58 6.65 13.91
N ILE A 170 -3.14 6.85 12.69
CA ILE A 170 -1.79 6.44 12.24
C ILE A 170 -0.70 7.13 13.10
N ILE A 171 -0.82 8.43 13.35
CA ILE A 171 0.13 9.18 14.18
C ILE A 171 0.18 8.59 15.59
N LYS A 172 -0.99 8.33 16.19
CA LYS A 172 -1.07 7.72 17.54
C LYS A 172 -0.43 6.34 17.60
N CYS A 173 -0.73 5.46 16.62
CA CYS A 173 -0.11 4.15 16.53
C CYS A 173 1.41 4.27 16.40
N ASN A 174 1.92 5.16 15.55
CA ASN A 174 3.35 5.38 15.37
C ASN A 174 4.02 5.91 16.63
N ASP A 175 3.38 6.82 17.37
CA ASP A 175 3.91 7.36 18.63
C ASP A 175 4.10 6.27 19.69
N THR A 176 3.29 5.23 19.68
CA THR A 176 3.40 4.08 20.58
C THR A 176 4.49 3.11 20.13
N LEU A 177 4.65 2.91 18.81
CA LEU A 177 5.60 1.97 18.23
C LEU A 177 7.04 2.51 18.19
N ILE A 178 7.21 3.84 18.17
CA ILE A 178 8.53 4.47 18.07
C ILE A 178 9.17 4.55 19.48
N ASP A 179 10.23 3.79 19.68
CA ASP A 179 11.14 4.00 20.82
C ASP A 179 11.98 5.26 20.56
N LYS A 180 11.66 6.35 21.29
CA LYS A 180 12.34 7.64 21.18
C LYS A 180 13.82 7.59 21.65
N ALA A 181 14.21 6.56 22.38
CA ALA A 181 15.58 6.36 22.84
C ALA A 181 16.49 5.68 21.81
N MET A 182 15.94 4.96 20.85
CA MET A 182 16.73 4.29 19.81
C MET A 182 17.12 5.26 18.69
N LYS A 183 18.42 5.35 18.42
CA LYS A 183 18.92 5.98 17.19
C LYS A 183 18.49 5.13 16.00
N LYS A 184 17.77 5.72 15.06
CA LYS A 184 17.41 5.07 13.78
C LYS A 184 18.70 4.73 13.02
N ALA A 185 19.09 3.45 12.99
CA ALA A 185 20.20 2.99 12.19
C ALA A 185 19.73 2.58 10.79
N ASN A 186 18.88 1.56 10.72
CA ASN A 186 18.32 1.02 9.48
C ASN A 186 16.84 0.69 9.68
N PHE A 187 16.09 0.52 8.59
CA PHE A 187 14.70 0.06 8.63
C PHE A 187 14.45 -1.03 7.59
N CYS A 188 13.54 -1.93 7.90
CA CYS A 188 12.95 -2.86 6.96
C CYS A 188 11.46 -2.51 6.84
N ALA A 189 10.97 -2.41 5.62
CA ALA A 189 9.59 -2.01 5.35
C ALA A 189 8.89 -3.00 4.43
N VAL A 190 7.57 -3.12 4.59
CA VAL A 190 6.71 -3.89 3.68
C VAL A 190 5.75 -2.91 3.02
N LEU A 191 5.68 -2.96 1.68
CA LEU A 191 4.67 -2.24 0.91
C LEU A 191 3.52 -3.19 0.58
N ASP A 192 2.34 -2.92 1.15
CA ASP A 192 1.10 -3.61 0.85
C ASP A 192 0.13 -2.61 0.21
N ILE A 193 0.01 -2.67 -1.11
CA ILE A 193 -0.85 -1.78 -1.90
C ILE A 193 -1.86 -2.61 -2.69
N ALA A 194 -3.03 -2.01 -2.97
CA ALA A 194 -4.03 -2.65 -3.83
C ALA A 194 -3.40 -3.03 -5.17
N GLY A 195 -3.57 -4.29 -5.58
CA GLY A 195 -3.13 -4.79 -6.87
C GLY A 195 -3.90 -4.19 -8.04
N PHE A 196 -3.54 -4.58 -9.24
CA PHE A 196 -4.19 -4.10 -10.46
C PHE A 196 -5.68 -4.50 -10.48
N GLU A 197 -6.56 -3.54 -10.76
CA GLU A 197 -8.01 -3.73 -10.71
C GLU A 197 -8.63 -3.65 -12.12
N ILE A 198 -9.40 -4.67 -12.48
CA ILE A 198 -10.23 -4.71 -13.69
C ILE A 198 -11.63 -5.16 -13.26
N PHE A 199 -12.58 -4.23 -13.26
CA PHE A 199 -13.98 -4.48 -12.96
C PHE A 199 -14.85 -4.27 -14.20
N GLU A 200 -16.13 -4.58 -14.10
CA GLU A 200 -17.11 -4.21 -15.12
C GLU A 200 -17.20 -2.69 -15.27
N TYR A 201 -17.20 -1.97 -14.14
CA TYR A 201 -17.14 -0.51 -14.11
C TYR A 201 -15.82 -0.04 -13.50
N ASN A 202 -15.00 0.71 -14.27
CA ASN A 202 -13.74 1.28 -13.80
C ASN A 202 -13.79 2.80 -13.83
N GLY A 203 -13.75 3.41 -12.67
CA GLY A 203 -13.85 4.84 -12.47
C GLY A 203 -12.51 5.50 -12.11
N PHE A 204 -12.61 6.65 -11.44
CA PHE A 204 -11.48 7.45 -10.98
C PHE A 204 -10.57 6.69 -10.01
N GLU A 205 -11.14 5.85 -9.17
CA GLU A 205 -10.41 5.04 -8.20
C GLU A 205 -9.54 3.99 -8.91
N GLN A 206 -10.12 3.26 -9.87
CA GLN A 206 -9.42 2.19 -10.59
C GLN A 206 -8.28 2.74 -11.44
N ILE A 207 -8.46 3.87 -12.13
CA ILE A 207 -7.36 4.45 -12.91
C ILE A 207 -6.21 4.90 -12.01
N SER A 208 -6.51 5.42 -10.82
CA SER A 208 -5.49 5.81 -9.84
C SER A 208 -4.73 4.60 -9.32
N ILE A 209 -5.43 3.52 -8.94
CA ILE A 209 -4.82 2.27 -8.48
C ILE A 209 -3.98 1.64 -9.60
N ASN A 210 -4.51 1.56 -10.82
CA ASN A 210 -3.82 0.95 -11.95
C ASN A 210 -2.57 1.73 -12.37
N PHE A 211 -2.60 3.06 -12.27
CA PHE A 211 -1.42 3.88 -12.55
C PHE A 211 -0.30 3.66 -11.52
N VAL A 212 -0.60 3.52 -10.22
CA VAL A 212 0.42 3.15 -9.22
C VAL A 212 1.01 1.78 -9.57
N ASN A 213 0.17 0.80 -9.89
CA ASN A 213 0.64 -0.53 -10.26
C ASN A 213 1.51 -0.50 -11.53
N GLU A 214 1.19 0.34 -12.52
CA GLU A 214 2.02 0.56 -13.71
C GLU A 214 3.41 1.11 -13.32
N LYS A 215 3.48 2.09 -12.42
CA LYS A 215 4.75 2.65 -11.92
C LYS A 215 5.57 1.61 -11.14
N LEU A 216 4.91 0.83 -10.27
CA LEU A 216 5.58 -0.22 -9.50
C LEU A 216 6.05 -1.37 -10.39
N GLN A 217 5.29 -1.72 -11.43
CA GLN A 217 5.71 -2.73 -12.40
C GLN A 217 6.91 -2.24 -13.23
N GLN A 218 6.91 -0.97 -13.66
CA GLN A 218 8.08 -0.38 -14.33
C GLN A 218 9.33 -0.39 -13.43
N PHE A 219 9.15 -0.06 -12.14
CA PHE A 219 10.24 -0.13 -11.17
C PHE A 219 10.79 -1.56 -11.04
N PHE A 220 9.91 -2.55 -10.94
CA PHE A 220 10.28 -3.97 -10.94
C PHE A 220 11.03 -4.36 -12.23
N ASN A 221 10.47 -4.00 -13.40
CA ASN A 221 11.07 -4.32 -14.70
C ASN A 221 12.46 -3.72 -14.84
N HIS A 222 12.62 -2.46 -14.46
CA HIS A 222 13.92 -1.79 -14.49
C HIS A 222 14.93 -2.49 -13.57
N HIS A 223 14.52 -2.82 -12.35
CA HIS A 223 15.42 -3.46 -11.37
C HIS A 223 15.81 -4.88 -11.80
N MET A 224 14.85 -5.68 -12.29
CA MET A 224 15.06 -7.08 -12.65
C MET A 224 15.71 -7.27 -14.01
N PHE A 225 15.47 -6.38 -14.98
CA PHE A 225 15.89 -6.60 -16.37
C PHE A 225 16.97 -5.64 -16.84
N VAL A 226 17.03 -4.43 -16.30
CA VAL A 226 18.03 -3.43 -16.72
C VAL A 226 19.22 -3.43 -15.77
N VAL A 227 18.99 -3.15 -14.49
CA VAL A 227 20.08 -3.05 -13.49
C VAL A 227 20.87 -4.35 -13.38
N GLU A 228 20.20 -5.50 -13.48
CA GLU A 228 20.84 -6.81 -13.46
C GLU A 228 21.84 -6.97 -14.62
N GLN A 229 21.49 -6.56 -15.82
CA GLN A 229 22.36 -6.64 -16.98
C GLN A 229 23.48 -5.59 -16.96
N GLU A 230 23.18 -4.39 -16.47
CA GLU A 230 24.17 -3.33 -16.26
C GLU A 230 25.28 -3.76 -15.28
N GLU A 231 24.92 -4.50 -14.24
CA GLU A 231 25.88 -5.06 -13.29
C GLU A 231 26.81 -6.08 -13.97
N TYR A 232 26.31 -6.94 -14.86
CA TYR A 232 27.16 -7.86 -15.60
C TYR A 232 28.20 -7.14 -16.44
N VAL A 233 27.80 -6.08 -17.13
CA VAL A 233 28.71 -5.25 -17.94
C VAL A 233 29.72 -4.53 -17.06
N ALA A 234 29.27 -3.95 -15.94
CA ALA A 234 30.16 -3.25 -14.99
C ALA A 234 31.20 -4.18 -14.35
N GLU A 235 30.86 -5.43 -14.12
CA GLU A 235 31.75 -6.47 -13.59
C GLU A 235 32.62 -7.14 -14.67
N GLY A 236 32.54 -6.68 -15.94
CA GLY A 236 33.35 -7.20 -17.04
C GLY A 236 32.95 -8.57 -17.55
N ILE A 237 31.72 -9.00 -17.29
CA ILE A 237 31.17 -10.25 -17.82
C ILE A 237 30.75 -10.01 -19.28
N ASP A 238 31.14 -10.92 -20.17
CA ASP A 238 30.69 -10.90 -21.56
C ASP A 238 29.19 -11.20 -21.63
N TRP A 239 28.39 -10.15 -21.76
CA TRP A 239 26.95 -10.19 -21.77
C TRP A 239 26.38 -9.32 -22.88
N ALA A 240 25.62 -9.93 -23.77
CA ALA A 240 24.83 -9.19 -24.76
C ALA A 240 23.51 -8.72 -24.15
N MET A 241 23.31 -7.40 -24.08
CA MET A 241 22.08 -6.81 -23.56
C MET A 241 20.86 -7.36 -24.29
N VAL A 242 19.89 -7.86 -23.55
CA VAL A 242 18.62 -8.42 -24.06
C VAL A 242 17.50 -7.44 -23.74
N ASP A 243 16.77 -7.00 -24.75
CA ASP A 243 15.51 -6.28 -24.56
C ASP A 243 14.37 -7.30 -24.39
N PHE A 244 13.73 -7.27 -23.24
CA PHE A 244 12.60 -8.15 -22.93
C PHE A 244 11.24 -7.55 -23.36
N GLY A 245 11.23 -6.33 -23.93
CA GLY A 245 10.01 -5.64 -24.35
C GLY A 245 9.07 -5.27 -23.19
N MET A 246 9.62 -5.14 -21.98
CA MET A 246 8.86 -4.88 -20.75
C MET A 246 8.88 -3.40 -20.34
N ASP A 247 9.20 -2.50 -21.26
CA ASP A 247 9.19 -1.05 -20.97
C ASP A 247 7.76 -0.50 -21.00
N LEU A 248 7.34 0.07 -19.89
CA LEU A 248 6.02 0.68 -19.68
C LEU A 248 6.06 2.21 -19.80
N ALA A 249 7.18 2.78 -20.20
CA ALA A 249 7.38 4.23 -20.27
C ALA A 249 6.33 4.91 -21.13
N ALA A 250 5.90 4.30 -22.24
CA ALA A 250 4.89 4.87 -23.13
C ALA A 250 3.54 5.09 -22.42
N THR A 251 3.10 4.13 -21.60
CA THR A 251 1.87 4.24 -20.80
C THR A 251 2.07 5.28 -19.68
N ILE A 252 3.17 5.23 -18.96
CA ILE A 252 3.45 6.17 -17.86
C ILE A 252 3.53 7.61 -18.35
N ILE A 253 4.21 7.86 -19.47
CA ILE A 253 4.31 9.17 -20.11
C ILE A 253 2.93 9.71 -20.49
N MET A 254 2.01 8.87 -20.96
CA MET A 254 0.64 9.26 -21.29
C MET A 254 -0.10 9.85 -20.08
N PHE A 255 0.19 9.36 -18.86
CA PHE A 255 -0.37 9.91 -17.63
C PHE A 255 0.33 11.19 -17.18
N GLU A 256 1.68 11.22 -17.18
CA GLU A 256 2.51 12.24 -16.51
C GLU A 256 2.99 13.39 -17.39
N LYS A 257 3.00 13.24 -18.72
CA LYS A 257 3.47 14.31 -19.62
C LYS A 257 2.65 15.60 -19.46
N PRO A 258 3.19 16.76 -19.82
CA PRO A 258 2.38 17.95 -20.04
C PRO A 258 1.24 17.63 -21.04
N LEU A 259 -0.01 17.95 -20.68
CA LEU A 259 -1.21 17.51 -21.39
C LEU A 259 -1.46 15.97 -21.36
N GLY A 260 -0.94 15.29 -20.38
CA GLY A 260 -1.31 13.91 -20.06
C GLY A 260 -2.61 13.84 -19.26
N ILE A 261 -3.04 12.62 -18.90
CA ILE A 261 -4.34 12.38 -18.25
C ILE A 261 -4.48 13.22 -16.98
N TRP A 262 -3.47 13.24 -16.11
CA TRP A 262 -3.52 13.97 -14.85
C TRP A 262 -3.53 15.49 -15.04
N ALA A 263 -2.74 16.01 -15.99
CA ALA A 263 -2.70 17.43 -16.29
C ALA A 263 -4.03 17.94 -16.86
N ILE A 264 -4.65 17.17 -17.76
CA ILE A 264 -5.97 17.49 -18.33
C ILE A 264 -7.05 17.45 -17.25
N LEU A 265 -7.01 16.44 -16.36
CA LEU A 265 -7.96 16.31 -15.25
C LEU A 265 -7.84 17.49 -14.28
N GLU A 266 -6.63 17.91 -13.94
CA GLU A 266 -6.40 19.04 -13.05
C GLU A 266 -6.88 20.34 -13.67
N GLU A 267 -6.55 20.59 -14.95
CA GLU A 267 -7.01 21.76 -15.69
C GLU A 267 -8.53 21.84 -15.73
N GLU A 268 -9.21 20.76 -16.14
CA GLU A 268 -10.68 20.71 -16.22
C GLU A 268 -11.33 20.83 -14.83
N SER A 269 -10.71 20.28 -13.79
CA SER A 269 -11.22 20.43 -12.43
C SER A 269 -11.23 21.89 -11.96
N LEU A 270 -10.33 22.73 -12.46
CA LEU A 270 -10.25 24.16 -12.10
C LEU A 270 -11.15 25.04 -12.98
N PHE A 271 -11.60 24.56 -14.12
CA PHE A 271 -12.44 25.34 -15.03
C PHE A 271 -13.89 25.45 -14.52
N PRO A 272 -14.46 26.67 -14.42
CA PRO A 272 -15.76 26.89 -13.76
C PRO A 272 -16.96 26.20 -14.44
N LYS A 273 -16.87 25.89 -15.73
CA LYS A 273 -17.96 25.31 -16.54
C LYS A 273 -17.57 23.96 -17.16
N ALA A 274 -16.52 23.33 -16.67
CA ALA A 274 -16.11 22.05 -17.17
C ALA A 274 -17.13 20.96 -16.78
N THR A 275 -17.32 20.02 -17.67
CA THR A 275 -18.19 18.84 -17.52
C THR A 275 -17.38 17.58 -17.80
N ASP A 276 -17.88 16.43 -17.37
CA ASP A 276 -17.26 15.14 -17.69
C ASP A 276 -17.12 14.96 -19.21
N LYS A 277 -18.07 15.52 -20.00
CA LYS A 277 -18.01 15.51 -21.46
C LYS A 277 -16.86 16.37 -22.00
N SER A 278 -16.65 17.58 -21.49
CA SER A 278 -15.53 18.42 -21.93
C SER A 278 -14.19 17.79 -21.61
N PHE A 279 -14.10 17.11 -20.47
CA PHE A 279 -12.93 16.33 -20.07
C PHE A 279 -12.67 15.15 -21.03
N GLU A 280 -13.70 14.36 -21.33
CA GLU A 280 -13.62 13.25 -22.30
C GLU A 280 -13.12 13.73 -23.66
N ASP A 281 -13.69 14.82 -24.18
CA ASP A 281 -13.34 15.37 -25.50
C ASP A 281 -11.88 15.85 -25.54
N LYS A 282 -11.38 16.49 -24.47
CA LYS A 282 -9.97 16.86 -24.34
C LYS A 282 -9.04 15.65 -24.27
N LEU A 283 -9.41 14.59 -23.52
CA LEU A 283 -8.65 13.34 -23.50
C LEU A 283 -8.52 12.73 -24.90
N LYS A 284 -9.63 12.63 -25.62
CA LYS A 284 -9.65 12.07 -26.99
C LYS A 284 -8.84 12.93 -27.97
N ALA A 285 -8.94 14.25 -27.87
CA ALA A 285 -8.17 15.17 -28.72
C ALA A 285 -6.66 15.10 -28.46
N GLY A 286 -6.25 15.06 -27.18
CA GLY A 286 -4.84 15.10 -26.77
C GLY A 286 -4.13 13.75 -26.83
N LEU A 287 -4.84 12.66 -26.54
CA LEU A 287 -4.25 11.34 -26.35
C LEU A 287 -4.71 10.30 -27.38
N GLY A 288 -5.75 10.58 -28.16
CA GLY A 288 -6.38 9.62 -29.08
C GLY A 288 -5.46 9.04 -30.16
N LYS A 289 -4.32 9.66 -30.44
CA LYS A 289 -3.31 9.19 -31.42
C LYS A 289 -2.25 8.27 -30.78
N LEU A 290 -2.22 8.15 -29.46
CA LEU A 290 -1.22 7.33 -28.77
C LEU A 290 -1.57 5.84 -28.88
N PRO A 291 -0.58 4.96 -29.04
CA PRO A 291 -0.81 3.52 -29.26
C PRO A 291 -1.54 2.85 -28.10
N ASN A 292 -1.32 3.31 -26.86
CA ASN A 292 -1.90 2.72 -25.67
C ASN A 292 -3.26 3.34 -25.28
N PHE A 293 -3.70 4.42 -25.95
CA PHE A 293 -5.03 5.00 -25.79
C PHE A 293 -5.98 4.43 -26.85
N LYS A 294 -7.07 3.80 -26.43
CA LYS A 294 -8.00 3.07 -27.31
C LYS A 294 -9.44 3.53 -27.11
N LYS A 295 -10.27 3.18 -28.08
CA LYS A 295 -11.73 3.22 -27.91
C LYS A 295 -12.15 2.15 -26.91
N PRO A 296 -13.22 2.39 -26.11
CA PRO A 296 -13.69 1.40 -25.14
C PRO A 296 -14.08 0.09 -25.80
N GLN A 297 -13.86 -1.00 -25.10
CA GLN A 297 -14.29 -2.32 -25.53
C GLN A 297 -15.73 -2.53 -25.07
N SER A 298 -16.67 -2.59 -25.99
CA SER A 298 -18.13 -2.63 -25.73
C SER A 298 -18.64 -3.85 -24.96
N LYS A 299 -17.78 -4.84 -24.67
CA LYS A 299 -18.19 -6.08 -24.01
C LYS A 299 -18.24 -5.98 -22.47
N THR A 300 -17.49 -5.06 -21.86
CA THR A 300 -17.35 -4.94 -20.41
C THR A 300 -18.16 -3.79 -19.82
N ASP A 301 -18.07 -2.60 -20.41
CA ASP A 301 -18.88 -1.43 -20.02
C ASP A 301 -19.36 -0.71 -21.29
N PRO A 302 -20.66 -0.81 -21.64
CA PRO A 302 -21.21 -0.11 -22.79
C PRO A 302 -21.18 1.42 -22.64
N ASN A 303 -21.04 1.93 -21.42
CA ASN A 303 -20.98 3.36 -21.09
C ASN A 303 -19.55 3.87 -20.88
N ALA A 304 -18.52 3.05 -21.09
CA ALA A 304 -17.14 3.49 -20.98
C ALA A 304 -16.79 4.53 -22.05
N HIS A 305 -15.93 5.47 -21.70
CA HIS A 305 -15.59 6.61 -22.56
C HIS A 305 -14.27 6.42 -23.32
N PHE A 306 -13.31 5.71 -22.74
CA PHE A 306 -12.03 5.36 -23.34
C PHE A 306 -11.43 4.09 -22.71
N ALA A 307 -10.39 3.54 -23.33
CA ALA A 307 -9.64 2.42 -22.78
C ALA A 307 -8.13 2.67 -22.84
N ILE A 308 -7.41 2.05 -21.93
CA ILE A 308 -5.94 2.10 -21.87
C ILE A 308 -5.40 0.67 -21.93
N ILE A 309 -4.34 0.48 -22.72
CA ILE A 309 -3.53 -0.73 -22.70
C ILE A 309 -2.51 -0.58 -21.58
N HIS A 310 -2.72 -1.29 -20.47
CA HIS A 310 -1.81 -1.44 -19.37
C HIS A 310 -0.98 -2.71 -19.49
N TYR A 311 0.03 -2.86 -18.62
CA TYR A 311 0.85 -4.08 -18.56
C TYR A 311 0.02 -5.35 -18.28
N ALA A 312 -1.02 -5.24 -17.46
CA ALA A 312 -1.88 -6.35 -17.06
C ALA A 312 -3.07 -6.60 -18.01
N GLY A 313 -3.27 -5.73 -19.01
CA GLY A 313 -4.35 -5.87 -19.97
C GLY A 313 -5.00 -4.53 -20.33
N THR A 314 -6.00 -4.59 -21.21
CA THR A 314 -6.76 -3.41 -21.64
C THR A 314 -7.92 -3.17 -20.69
N VAL A 315 -7.99 -1.96 -20.12
CA VAL A 315 -9.05 -1.55 -19.19
C VAL A 315 -9.85 -0.40 -19.80
N SER A 316 -11.17 -0.56 -19.83
CA SER A 316 -12.11 0.49 -20.24
C SER A 316 -12.51 1.33 -19.04
N TYR A 317 -12.48 2.66 -19.17
CA TYR A 317 -12.74 3.61 -18.10
C TYR A 317 -13.96 4.48 -18.36
N ASN A 318 -14.72 4.74 -17.30
CA ASN A 318 -15.86 5.63 -17.30
C ASN A 318 -15.51 6.90 -16.52
N VAL A 319 -15.61 8.08 -17.18
CA VAL A 319 -15.21 9.38 -16.59
C VAL A 319 -16.28 10.05 -15.74
N THR A 320 -17.44 9.41 -15.57
CA THR A 320 -18.56 9.99 -14.82
C THR A 320 -18.15 10.40 -13.42
N ALA A 321 -18.42 11.62 -13.05
CA ALA A 321 -18.11 12.25 -11.76
C ALA A 321 -16.61 12.39 -11.44
N TRP A 322 -15.69 12.24 -12.41
CA TRP A 322 -14.26 12.39 -12.13
C TRP A 322 -13.89 13.80 -11.70
N LEU A 323 -14.47 14.82 -12.34
CA LEU A 323 -14.19 16.21 -12.00
C LEU A 323 -14.63 16.54 -10.56
N ASP A 324 -15.79 16.06 -10.15
CA ASP A 324 -16.31 16.28 -8.80
C ASP A 324 -15.50 15.51 -7.74
N LYS A 325 -15.15 14.24 -8.04
CA LYS A 325 -14.28 13.43 -7.18
C LYS A 325 -12.88 14.03 -7.04
N ASN A 326 -12.36 14.64 -8.10
CA ASN A 326 -11.05 15.27 -8.08
C ASN A 326 -11.04 16.63 -7.35
N LYS A 327 -12.12 17.41 -7.49
CA LYS A 327 -12.28 18.68 -6.74
C LYS A 327 -12.45 18.42 -5.25
N ASP A 328 -13.28 17.46 -4.88
CA ASP A 328 -13.70 17.10 -3.52
C ASP A 328 -13.75 18.29 -2.55
N PRO A 329 -14.61 19.29 -2.83
CA PRO A 329 -14.57 20.57 -2.13
C PRO A 329 -15.02 20.42 -0.68
N VAL A 330 -14.28 21.01 0.23
CA VAL A 330 -14.62 21.10 1.65
C VAL A 330 -15.32 22.44 1.91
N ASN A 331 -16.45 22.41 2.61
CA ASN A 331 -17.21 23.59 2.96
C ASN A 331 -16.60 24.32 4.18
N ASP A 332 -15.88 25.41 3.94
CA ASP A 332 -15.18 26.17 4.97
C ASP A 332 -16.12 26.70 6.08
N THR A 333 -17.40 26.98 5.75
CA THR A 333 -18.36 27.45 6.75
C THR A 333 -18.68 26.35 7.76
N VAL A 334 -18.84 25.11 7.29
CA VAL A 334 -19.04 23.95 8.17
C VAL A 334 -17.79 23.65 8.98
N VAL A 335 -16.61 23.77 8.38
CA VAL A 335 -15.33 23.60 9.10
C VAL A 335 -15.23 24.54 10.29
N ASP A 336 -15.65 25.79 10.15
CA ASP A 336 -15.64 26.75 11.27
C ASP A 336 -16.60 26.34 12.41
N VAL A 337 -17.70 25.66 12.10
CA VAL A 337 -18.58 25.05 13.11
C VAL A 337 -17.88 23.88 13.79
N LEU A 338 -17.23 22.97 13.02
CA LEU A 338 -16.53 21.80 13.56
C LEU A 338 -15.33 22.20 14.44
N LYS A 339 -14.66 23.30 14.14
CA LYS A 339 -13.57 23.83 14.99
C LYS A 339 -14.02 24.25 16.38
N ARG A 340 -15.31 24.57 16.55
CA ARG A 340 -15.91 24.98 17.83
C ARG A 340 -16.63 23.83 18.53
N SER A 341 -16.42 22.60 18.05
CA SER A 341 -16.99 21.39 18.62
C SER A 341 -16.60 21.20 20.08
N SER A 342 -17.56 20.71 20.89
CA SER A 342 -17.28 20.21 22.25
C SER A 342 -16.59 18.85 22.26
N ASN A 343 -16.60 18.12 21.14
CA ASN A 343 -15.81 16.90 20.96
C ASN A 343 -14.34 17.30 20.73
N THR A 344 -13.52 17.07 21.73
CA THR A 344 -12.11 17.50 21.77
C THR A 344 -11.30 16.96 20.60
N LEU A 345 -11.55 15.71 20.20
CA LEU A 345 -10.87 15.10 19.07
C LEU A 345 -11.29 15.76 17.75
N LEU A 346 -12.58 15.97 17.52
CA LEU A 346 -13.06 16.60 16.28
C LEU A 346 -12.50 18.04 16.14
N CYS A 347 -12.51 18.82 17.21
CA CYS A 347 -11.90 20.14 17.26
C CYS A 347 -10.40 20.07 16.88
N PHE A 348 -9.68 19.09 17.43
CA PHE A 348 -8.26 18.85 17.10
C PHE A 348 -8.06 18.50 15.63
N LEU A 349 -8.87 17.61 15.05
CA LEU A 349 -8.75 17.18 13.65
C LEU A 349 -8.89 18.35 12.65
N TRP A 350 -9.67 19.36 13.00
CA TRP A 350 -9.94 20.49 12.12
C TRP A 350 -9.14 21.77 12.44
N ARG A 351 -8.36 21.78 13.54
CA ARG A 351 -7.66 23.00 14.01
C ARG A 351 -6.74 23.66 12.97
N GLU A 352 -6.06 22.84 12.14
CA GLU A 352 -5.09 23.32 11.15
C GLU A 352 -5.73 23.76 9.82
N HIS A 353 -7.01 23.44 9.61
CA HIS A 353 -7.70 23.89 8.41
C HIS A 353 -8.00 25.40 8.50
N PRO A 354 -7.70 26.20 7.46
CA PRO A 354 -7.90 27.65 7.55
C PRO A 354 -9.35 28.07 7.85
N GLY A 355 -10.36 27.31 7.32
CA GLY A 355 -11.76 27.71 7.40
C GLY A 355 -11.99 29.04 6.69
N GLN A 356 -12.87 29.87 7.22
CA GLN A 356 -13.10 31.23 6.73
C GLN A 356 -12.10 32.25 7.29
N SER A 357 -11.34 31.89 8.33
CA SER A 357 -10.32 32.78 8.92
C SER A 357 -9.23 33.05 7.91
N ALA A 358 -8.73 34.27 7.87
CA ALA A 358 -7.51 34.59 7.12
C ALA A 358 -6.39 33.65 7.61
N PRO A 359 -5.53 33.15 6.73
CA PRO A 359 -4.39 32.37 7.18
C PRO A 359 -3.62 33.19 8.21
N PRO A 360 -3.11 32.55 9.31
CA PRO A 360 -2.20 33.24 10.22
C PRO A 360 -1.08 33.87 9.39
N GLU A 361 -0.63 35.07 9.75
CA GLU A 361 0.42 35.80 9.02
C GLU A 361 1.59 34.85 8.78
N GLU A 362 1.72 34.38 7.53
CA GLU A 362 2.80 33.50 7.15
C GLU A 362 4.14 34.23 7.29
N ASP A 363 5.09 33.55 7.87
CA ASP A 363 6.52 33.89 7.79
C ASP A 363 6.87 34.41 6.40
N LYS A 364 7.19 35.68 6.33
CA LYS A 364 7.50 36.43 5.09
C LYS A 364 8.68 35.86 4.28
N ASN A 365 9.30 34.78 4.75
CA ASN A 365 10.47 34.14 4.15
C ASN A 365 10.17 32.88 3.30
N LYS A 366 8.94 32.40 3.22
CA LYS A 366 8.61 31.33 2.25
C LYS A 366 8.20 31.96 0.91
N LYS A 367 9.06 31.86 -0.09
CA LYS A 367 8.77 32.23 -1.49
C LYS A 367 7.39 31.67 -1.88
N LYS A 368 6.43 32.59 -2.13
CA LYS A 368 5.12 32.25 -2.71
C LYS A 368 5.34 31.42 -3.97
N LYS A 369 5.09 30.11 -3.90
CA LYS A 369 4.85 29.35 -5.12
C LYS A 369 3.58 29.92 -5.76
N LYS A 370 3.72 30.55 -6.94
CA LYS A 370 2.62 30.96 -7.80
C LYS A 370 1.77 29.72 -8.09
N GLY A 371 0.54 29.67 -7.60
CA GLY A 371 -0.39 28.56 -7.81
C GLY A 371 -1.22 28.26 -6.56
N GLY A 372 -1.88 29.28 -5.97
CA GLY A 372 -2.80 29.10 -4.83
C GLY A 372 -4.20 28.65 -5.26
N GLY A 373 -4.33 27.65 -6.15
CA GLY A 373 -5.57 26.93 -6.38
C GLY A 373 -5.78 25.87 -5.29
N ALA A 374 -7.04 25.55 -5.00
CA ALA A 374 -7.37 24.44 -4.11
C ALA A 374 -6.66 23.17 -4.60
N LYS A 375 -5.98 22.45 -3.70
CA LYS A 375 -5.30 21.20 -4.05
C LYS A 375 -6.36 20.16 -4.43
N THR A 376 -6.24 19.62 -5.65
CA THR A 376 -7.09 18.53 -6.11
C THR A 376 -6.64 17.19 -5.53
N VAL A 377 -7.52 16.19 -5.52
CA VAL A 377 -7.20 14.84 -5.05
C VAL A 377 -6.04 14.25 -5.88
N SER A 378 -6.08 14.40 -7.22
CA SER A 378 -5.01 13.93 -8.10
C SER A 378 -3.67 14.61 -7.83
N SER A 379 -3.65 15.91 -7.54
CA SER A 379 -2.40 16.62 -7.23
C SER A 379 -1.75 16.14 -5.93
N VAL A 380 -2.54 15.88 -4.88
CA VAL A 380 -2.05 15.30 -3.62
C VAL A 380 -1.57 13.88 -3.83
N TYR A 381 -2.34 13.07 -4.55
CA TYR A 381 -2.01 11.69 -4.91
C TYR A 381 -0.66 11.59 -5.65
N LEU A 382 -0.42 12.43 -6.65
CA LEU A 382 0.83 12.43 -7.42
C LEU A 382 2.05 12.80 -6.56
N VAL A 383 1.89 13.74 -5.61
CA VAL A 383 2.96 14.08 -4.65
C VAL A 383 3.29 12.86 -3.78
N GLN A 384 2.27 12.23 -3.20
CA GLN A 384 2.46 11.03 -2.37
C GLN A 384 3.08 9.86 -3.14
N LEU A 385 2.65 9.64 -4.38
CA LEU A 385 3.24 8.63 -5.25
C LEU A 385 4.71 8.92 -5.55
N THR A 386 5.05 10.18 -5.81
CA THR A 386 6.45 10.58 -6.05
C THR A 386 7.32 10.38 -4.81
N GLU A 387 6.81 10.67 -3.63
CA GLU A 387 7.49 10.42 -2.35
C GLU A 387 7.70 8.91 -2.11
N LEU A 388 6.69 8.09 -2.39
CA LEU A 388 6.79 6.63 -2.32
C LEU A 388 7.87 6.10 -3.27
N MET A 389 7.81 6.47 -4.55
CA MET A 389 8.81 6.04 -5.55
C MET A 389 10.22 6.49 -5.18
N THR A 390 10.37 7.72 -4.66
CA THR A 390 11.66 8.23 -4.18
C THR A 390 12.21 7.40 -3.01
N THR A 391 11.33 6.96 -2.12
CA THR A 391 11.71 6.10 -0.99
C THR A 391 12.14 4.74 -1.48
N LEU A 392 11.39 4.12 -2.38
CA LEU A 392 11.73 2.82 -2.97
C LEU A 392 13.08 2.85 -3.69
N HIS A 393 13.37 3.89 -4.47
CA HIS A 393 14.67 4.04 -5.16
C HIS A 393 15.86 4.23 -4.20
N LYS A 394 15.61 4.64 -2.94
CA LYS A 394 16.67 4.78 -1.92
C LYS A 394 16.88 3.54 -1.09
N THR A 395 16.03 2.53 -1.22
CA THR A 395 16.08 1.28 -0.47
C THR A 395 16.57 0.15 -1.37
N GLU A 396 16.94 -0.96 -0.76
CA GLU A 396 17.23 -2.21 -1.45
C GLU A 396 15.92 -3.02 -1.58
N PRO A 397 15.36 -3.13 -2.80
CA PRO A 397 14.04 -3.71 -2.97
C PRO A 397 14.07 -5.23 -3.02
N HIS A 398 13.11 -5.86 -2.36
CA HIS A 398 12.80 -7.27 -2.45
C HIS A 398 11.37 -7.45 -2.97
N PHE A 399 11.20 -8.19 -4.05
CA PHE A 399 9.92 -8.37 -4.71
C PHE A 399 9.29 -9.69 -4.35
N ILE A 400 8.07 -9.64 -3.80
CA ILE A 400 7.26 -10.83 -3.48
C ILE A 400 6.03 -10.80 -4.39
N ARG A 401 5.84 -11.86 -5.19
CA ARG A 401 4.69 -12.02 -6.08
C ARG A 401 3.80 -13.13 -5.56
N CYS A 402 2.64 -12.75 -5.03
CA CYS A 402 1.63 -13.71 -4.58
C CYS A 402 0.79 -14.18 -5.76
N ILE A 403 0.70 -15.48 -5.95
CA ILE A 403 -0.14 -16.11 -6.98
C ILE A 403 -1.31 -16.79 -6.28
N VAL A 404 -2.52 -16.38 -6.61
CA VAL A 404 -3.75 -16.95 -6.07
C VAL A 404 -4.13 -18.17 -6.93
N PRO A 405 -4.21 -19.39 -6.35
CA PRO A 405 -4.47 -20.62 -7.13
C PRO A 405 -5.91 -20.73 -7.62
N ASN A 406 -6.87 -20.13 -6.91
CA ASN A 406 -8.30 -20.11 -7.28
C ASN A 406 -9.02 -18.93 -6.62
N THR A 407 -10.16 -18.55 -7.19
CA THR A 407 -10.99 -17.44 -6.70
C THR A 407 -11.82 -17.79 -5.45
N HIS A 408 -12.04 -19.07 -5.21
CA HIS A 408 -12.91 -19.57 -4.15
C HIS A 408 -12.20 -19.84 -2.81
N LYS A 409 -10.87 -19.60 -2.74
CA LYS A 409 -10.01 -19.86 -1.57
C LYS A 409 -10.11 -21.31 -1.07
N GLN A 410 -10.34 -22.27 -2.00
CA GLN A 410 -10.42 -23.70 -1.68
C GLN A 410 -9.02 -24.33 -1.70
N PRO A 411 -8.67 -25.18 -0.72
CA PRO A 411 -7.40 -25.91 -0.74
C PRO A 411 -7.40 -26.93 -1.87
N ILE A 412 -6.21 -27.17 -2.46
CA ILE A 412 -5.94 -28.20 -3.49
C ILE A 412 -6.62 -27.91 -4.85
N VAL A 413 -7.41 -26.86 -4.98
CA VAL A 413 -8.03 -26.45 -6.26
C VAL A 413 -7.10 -25.49 -6.98
N VAL A 414 -6.84 -25.77 -8.28
CA VAL A 414 -6.01 -24.94 -9.15
C VAL A 414 -6.82 -24.53 -10.39
N GLU A 415 -6.89 -23.25 -10.66
CA GLU A 415 -7.48 -22.68 -11.88
C GLU A 415 -6.33 -22.28 -12.83
N PRO A 416 -5.99 -23.11 -13.85
CA PRO A 416 -4.80 -22.89 -14.67
C PRO A 416 -4.81 -21.56 -15.43
N GLU A 417 -5.97 -21.13 -15.94
CA GLU A 417 -6.13 -19.89 -16.69
C GLU A 417 -5.85 -18.67 -15.81
N LEU A 418 -6.38 -18.67 -14.58
CA LEU A 418 -6.13 -17.63 -13.59
C LEU A 418 -4.63 -17.53 -13.24
N ILE A 419 -3.98 -18.65 -12.99
CA ILE A 419 -2.55 -18.69 -12.68
C ILE A 419 -1.72 -18.21 -13.86
N MET A 420 -1.98 -18.70 -15.08
CA MET A 420 -1.24 -18.26 -16.27
C MET A 420 -1.42 -16.78 -16.54
N HIS A 421 -2.63 -16.25 -16.35
CA HIS A 421 -2.89 -14.82 -16.45
C HIS A 421 -2.06 -14.02 -15.44
N GLN A 422 -2.04 -14.42 -14.16
CA GLN A 422 -1.25 -13.76 -13.12
C GLN A 422 0.26 -13.83 -13.40
N LEU A 423 0.78 -14.98 -13.81
CA LEU A 423 2.20 -15.14 -14.16
C LEU A 423 2.62 -14.23 -15.31
N THR A 424 1.75 -14.10 -16.31
CA THR A 424 1.99 -13.22 -17.46
C THR A 424 1.93 -11.74 -17.06
N CYS A 425 0.86 -11.32 -16.37
CA CYS A 425 0.68 -9.92 -15.96
C CYS A 425 1.76 -9.43 -15.00
N ASN A 426 2.22 -10.28 -14.11
CA ASN A 426 3.25 -9.92 -13.12
C ASN A 426 4.69 -9.96 -13.67
N GLY A 427 4.89 -10.29 -14.95
CA GLY A 427 6.23 -10.40 -15.56
C GLY A 427 7.09 -11.53 -14.98
N VAL A 428 6.47 -12.52 -14.33
CA VAL A 428 7.21 -13.63 -13.68
C VAL A 428 7.88 -14.52 -14.73
N LEU A 429 7.21 -14.76 -15.85
CA LEU A 429 7.76 -15.62 -16.92
C LEU A 429 9.02 -15.01 -17.54
N GLU A 430 9.03 -13.71 -17.75
CA GLU A 430 10.18 -12.95 -18.24
C GLU A 430 11.30 -12.93 -17.19
N GLY A 431 10.96 -12.76 -15.92
CA GLY A 431 11.89 -12.86 -14.81
C GLY A 431 12.56 -14.23 -14.74
N ILE A 432 11.83 -15.33 -14.94
CA ILE A 432 12.38 -16.67 -15.03
C ILE A 432 13.34 -16.79 -16.23
N ARG A 433 12.98 -16.23 -17.39
CA ARG A 433 13.85 -16.28 -18.58
C ARG A 433 15.18 -15.59 -18.36
N ILE A 434 15.23 -14.42 -17.71
CA ILE A 434 16.50 -13.76 -17.41
C ILE A 434 17.30 -14.54 -16.36
N CYS A 435 16.65 -15.04 -15.32
CA CYS A 435 17.31 -15.89 -14.31
C CYS A 435 17.91 -17.19 -14.92
N MET A 436 17.24 -17.77 -15.92
CA MET A 436 17.75 -18.97 -16.58
C MET A 436 18.92 -18.69 -17.53
N ARG A 437 18.95 -17.53 -18.16
CA ARG A 437 20.03 -17.13 -19.10
C ARG A 437 21.18 -16.44 -18.40
N GLY A 438 20.90 -15.73 -17.31
CA GLY A 438 21.86 -14.92 -16.55
C GLY A 438 22.50 -15.67 -15.37
N PHE A 439 23.03 -14.89 -14.45
CA PHE A 439 23.73 -15.33 -13.25
C PHE A 439 23.04 -14.76 -12.01
N PRO A 440 21.86 -15.28 -11.62
CA PRO A 440 21.00 -14.69 -10.59
C PRO A 440 21.64 -14.70 -9.20
N ASN A 441 22.62 -15.56 -8.97
CA ASN A 441 23.31 -15.62 -7.69
C ASN A 441 24.71 -15.01 -7.83
N ARG A 442 25.08 -14.17 -6.88
CA ARG A 442 26.41 -13.52 -6.84
C ARG A 442 26.91 -13.43 -5.43
N MET A 443 28.22 -13.45 -5.29
CA MET A 443 28.91 -13.37 -4.00
C MET A 443 30.19 -12.60 -4.13
N LEU A 444 30.48 -11.69 -3.19
CA LEU A 444 31.76 -10.98 -3.11
C LEU A 444 32.90 -11.99 -2.89
N TYR A 445 34.07 -11.73 -3.45
CA TYR A 445 35.22 -12.61 -3.29
C TYR A 445 35.61 -12.85 -1.83
N PRO A 446 35.61 -11.87 -0.92
CA PRO A 446 35.89 -12.12 0.50
C PRO A 446 34.89 -13.08 1.14
N ASP A 447 33.58 -12.94 0.83
CA ASP A 447 32.53 -13.81 1.36
C ASP A 447 32.65 -15.22 0.79
N PHE A 448 32.92 -15.33 -0.51
CA PHE A 448 33.21 -16.61 -1.15
C PHE A 448 34.39 -17.32 -0.49
N LYS A 449 35.51 -16.62 -0.28
CA LYS A 449 36.70 -17.15 0.38
C LYS A 449 36.33 -17.67 1.79
N ASN A 450 35.66 -16.85 2.61
CA ASN A 450 35.31 -17.23 3.96
C ASN A 450 34.39 -18.45 3.99
N ARG A 451 33.43 -18.54 3.10
CA ARG A 451 32.43 -19.60 3.08
C ARG A 451 32.94 -20.92 2.53
N TYR A 452 33.75 -20.87 1.46
CA TYR A 452 34.20 -22.05 0.71
C TYR A 452 35.66 -22.43 0.94
N ALA A 453 36.38 -21.78 1.83
CA ALA A 453 37.73 -22.17 2.22
C ALA A 453 37.84 -23.64 2.67
N ILE A 454 36.74 -24.21 3.21
CA ILE A 454 36.67 -25.61 3.62
C ILE A 454 36.81 -26.60 2.44
N LEU A 455 36.49 -26.17 1.21
CA LEU A 455 36.63 -26.97 -0.03
C LEU A 455 38.08 -27.04 -0.53
N GLY A 456 38.88 -26.00 -0.23
CA GLY A 456 40.26 -25.91 -0.68
C GLY A 456 40.93 -24.60 -0.21
N ALA A 457 41.44 -24.62 1.00
CA ALA A 457 42.08 -23.41 1.57
C ALA A 457 43.41 -23.04 0.87
N GLU A 458 44.12 -24.02 0.37
CA GLU A 458 45.40 -23.80 -0.29
C GLU A 458 45.25 -22.99 -1.59
N GLU A 459 44.26 -23.31 -2.41
CA GLU A 459 43.99 -22.62 -3.67
C GLU A 459 43.64 -21.15 -3.44
N LEU A 460 42.86 -20.87 -2.39
CA LEU A 460 42.42 -19.51 -2.04
C LEU A 460 43.47 -18.68 -1.30
N THR A 461 44.54 -19.28 -0.80
CA THR A 461 45.61 -18.60 -0.04
C THR A 461 46.90 -18.46 -0.80
N THR A 462 47.22 -19.39 -1.69
CA THR A 462 48.52 -19.45 -2.41
C THR A 462 48.49 -18.68 -3.75
N SER A 463 47.30 -18.39 -4.28
CA SER A 463 47.16 -17.72 -5.57
C SER A 463 47.54 -16.23 -5.50
N ALA A 464 48.10 -15.71 -6.60
CA ALA A 464 48.56 -14.34 -6.72
C ALA A 464 47.43 -13.29 -6.57
N ASP A 465 46.25 -13.66 -6.99
CA ASP A 465 45.04 -12.87 -6.82
C ASP A 465 43.86 -13.77 -6.44
N ILE A 466 42.79 -13.16 -5.93
CA ILE A 466 41.64 -13.89 -5.42
C ILE A 466 40.84 -14.54 -6.55
N GLN A 467 40.77 -13.95 -7.74
CA GLN A 467 40.06 -14.52 -8.90
C GLN A 467 40.72 -15.83 -9.35
N THR A 468 42.03 -15.82 -9.47
CA THR A 468 42.82 -17.02 -9.81
C THR A 468 42.63 -18.12 -8.76
N GLY A 469 42.58 -17.75 -7.46
CA GLY A 469 42.32 -18.68 -6.37
C GLY A 469 40.94 -19.31 -6.44
N VAL A 470 39.90 -18.49 -6.68
CA VAL A 470 38.54 -18.96 -6.86
C VAL A 470 38.42 -19.89 -8.09
N TYR A 471 39.06 -19.51 -9.17
CA TYR A 471 39.12 -20.30 -10.39
C TYR A 471 39.74 -21.69 -10.14
N ALA A 472 40.91 -21.72 -9.50
CA ALA A 472 41.62 -22.96 -9.17
C ALA A 472 40.77 -23.86 -8.24
N LEU A 473 40.09 -23.28 -7.24
CA LEU A 473 39.22 -24.01 -6.35
C LEU A 473 38.04 -24.66 -7.11
N LEU A 474 37.32 -23.88 -7.93
CA LEU A 474 36.17 -24.36 -8.69
C LEU A 474 36.60 -25.44 -9.72
N ASP A 475 37.73 -25.30 -10.34
CA ASP A 475 38.32 -26.29 -11.27
C ASP A 475 38.67 -27.59 -10.53
N LYS A 476 39.30 -27.50 -9.35
CA LYS A 476 39.65 -28.65 -8.49
C LYS A 476 38.43 -29.50 -8.08
N ILE A 477 37.32 -28.85 -7.77
CA ILE A 477 36.09 -29.56 -7.41
C ILE A 477 35.27 -30.00 -8.64
N GLY A 478 35.79 -29.83 -9.85
CA GLY A 478 35.13 -30.21 -11.10
C GLY A 478 33.92 -29.39 -11.46
N PHE A 479 33.86 -28.12 -11.01
CA PHE A 479 32.71 -27.26 -11.25
C PHE A 479 32.74 -26.66 -12.66
N SER A 480 31.71 -26.92 -13.47
CA SER A 480 31.69 -26.52 -14.88
C SER A 480 31.79 -24.99 -15.05
N ARG A 481 32.66 -24.54 -15.93
CA ARG A 481 32.88 -23.14 -16.28
C ARG A 481 31.68 -22.45 -16.89
N GLU A 482 30.74 -23.17 -17.45
CA GLU A 482 29.50 -22.64 -17.99
C GLU A 482 28.54 -22.18 -16.89
N ARG A 483 28.70 -22.74 -15.68
CA ARG A 483 27.80 -22.49 -14.55
C ARG A 483 28.18 -21.25 -13.72
N TYR A 484 29.35 -20.62 -13.97
CA TYR A 484 29.79 -19.43 -13.25
C TYR A 484 30.54 -18.46 -14.14
N ARG A 485 30.64 -17.22 -13.70
CA ARG A 485 31.52 -16.19 -14.27
C ARG A 485 32.21 -15.48 -13.12
N LEU A 486 33.44 -15.03 -13.39
CA LEU A 486 34.23 -14.22 -12.45
C LEU A 486 34.18 -12.77 -12.92
N GLY A 487 33.57 -11.91 -12.12
CA GLY A 487 33.56 -10.47 -12.32
C GLY A 487 34.79 -9.81 -11.68
N HIS A 488 34.84 -8.49 -11.71
CA HIS A 488 35.95 -7.74 -11.09
C HIS A 488 35.96 -7.88 -9.56
N THR A 489 34.78 -7.87 -8.93
CA THR A 489 34.62 -7.89 -7.44
C THR A 489 33.88 -9.10 -6.93
N LYS A 490 33.15 -9.80 -7.78
CA LYS A 490 32.17 -10.85 -7.41
C LYS A 490 32.30 -12.09 -8.28
N VAL A 491 31.86 -13.22 -7.70
CA VAL A 491 31.61 -14.46 -8.44
C VAL A 491 30.11 -14.52 -8.76
N PHE A 492 29.79 -14.81 -10.00
CA PHE A 492 28.42 -14.93 -10.50
C PHE A 492 28.10 -16.38 -10.82
N PHE A 493 26.97 -16.88 -10.35
CA PHE A 493 26.54 -18.26 -10.53
C PHE A 493 25.25 -18.34 -11.33
N GLY A 494 25.23 -19.21 -12.34
CA GLY A 494 24.03 -19.56 -13.09
C GLY A 494 22.99 -20.26 -12.23
N ALA A 495 21.79 -20.42 -12.76
CA ALA A 495 20.68 -21.05 -12.06
C ALA A 495 21.06 -22.45 -11.51
N GLY A 496 20.80 -22.68 -10.23
CA GLY A 496 21.11 -23.94 -9.54
C GLY A 496 22.60 -24.21 -9.27
N ALA A 497 23.50 -23.35 -9.74
CA ALA A 497 24.93 -23.54 -9.56
C ALA A 497 25.37 -23.38 -8.10
N LEU A 498 24.86 -22.35 -7.43
CA LEU A 498 25.17 -22.10 -6.02
C LEU A 498 24.68 -23.24 -5.12
N ALA A 499 23.49 -23.78 -5.39
CA ALA A 499 22.96 -24.92 -4.64
C ALA A 499 23.88 -26.16 -4.74
N ALA A 500 24.39 -26.47 -5.92
CA ALA A 500 25.31 -27.57 -6.09
C ALA A 500 26.66 -27.33 -5.38
N LEU A 501 27.13 -26.08 -5.31
CA LEU A 501 28.33 -25.72 -4.56
C LEU A 501 28.12 -25.85 -3.05
N GLU A 502 26.95 -25.45 -2.55
CA GLU A 502 26.57 -25.65 -1.14
C GLU A 502 26.47 -27.14 -0.78
N GLU A 503 25.92 -27.99 -1.66
CA GLU A 503 25.86 -29.42 -1.47
C GLU A 503 27.24 -30.03 -1.29
N ASN A 504 28.19 -29.69 -2.15
CA ASN A 504 29.60 -30.11 -2.03
C ASN A 504 30.22 -29.67 -0.70
N ARG A 505 29.93 -28.44 -0.27
CA ARG A 505 30.38 -27.93 1.02
C ARG A 505 29.78 -28.71 2.19
N ASP A 506 28.49 -28.95 2.15
CA ASP A 506 27.78 -29.62 3.22
C ASP A 506 28.22 -31.07 3.37
N GLU A 507 28.56 -31.79 2.29
CA GLU A 507 29.16 -33.12 2.34
C GLU A 507 30.48 -33.13 3.14
N ILE A 508 31.36 -32.14 2.89
CA ILE A 508 32.63 -32.05 3.63
C ILE A 508 32.37 -31.69 5.09
N VAL A 509 31.48 -30.73 5.36
CA VAL A 509 31.09 -30.34 6.72
C VAL A 509 30.54 -31.54 7.50
N LEU A 510 29.63 -32.31 6.88
CA LEU A 510 29.08 -33.52 7.49
C LEU A 510 30.14 -34.58 7.78
N ARG A 511 31.10 -34.76 6.86
CA ARG A 511 32.23 -35.69 7.04
C ARG A 511 33.08 -35.26 8.24
N LEU A 512 33.43 -34.00 8.33
CA LEU A 512 34.20 -33.45 9.44
C LEU A 512 33.44 -33.54 10.78
N LEU A 513 32.15 -33.23 10.79
CA LEU A 513 31.31 -33.36 11.97
C LEU A 513 31.23 -34.80 12.47
N ARG A 514 31.03 -35.77 11.57
CA ARG A 514 31.03 -37.21 11.90
C ARG A 514 32.38 -37.62 12.49
N TRP A 515 33.48 -37.19 11.91
CA TRP A 515 34.81 -37.46 12.43
C TRP A 515 35.00 -36.86 13.81
N MET A 516 34.66 -35.57 14.03
CA MET A 516 34.71 -34.89 15.33
C MET A 516 33.86 -35.58 16.38
N GLN A 517 32.62 -35.95 16.05
CA GLN A 517 31.74 -36.73 16.89
C GLN A 517 32.38 -38.05 17.31
N GLY A 518 32.97 -38.76 16.36
CA GLY A 518 33.71 -40.01 16.62
C GLY A 518 34.86 -39.79 17.63
N GLN A 519 35.65 -38.72 17.44
CA GLN A 519 36.74 -38.41 18.39
C GLN A 519 36.20 -38.05 19.78
N CYS A 520 35.17 -37.23 19.86
CA CYS A 520 34.54 -36.84 21.13
C CYS A 520 33.96 -38.06 21.88
N PHE A 521 33.19 -38.92 21.15
CA PHE A 521 32.67 -40.14 21.75
C PHE A 521 33.79 -41.08 22.18
N GLY A 522 34.84 -41.24 21.40
CA GLY A 522 36.03 -42.05 21.73
C GLY A 522 36.71 -41.51 22.99
N TRP A 523 36.86 -40.22 23.11
CA TRP A 523 37.45 -39.60 24.32
C TRP A 523 36.59 -39.82 25.56
N ILE A 524 35.26 -39.61 25.49
CA ILE A 524 34.32 -39.83 26.60
C ILE A 524 34.36 -41.33 27.01
N LYS A 525 34.29 -42.24 26.04
CA LYS A 525 34.29 -43.71 26.31
C LYS A 525 35.61 -44.17 26.95
N ARG A 526 36.77 -43.63 26.50
CA ARG A 526 38.07 -43.89 27.12
C ARG A 526 38.10 -43.44 28.58
N GLY A 527 37.58 -42.24 28.87
CA GLY A 527 37.47 -41.73 30.25
C GLY A 527 36.60 -42.61 31.13
N VAL A 528 35.46 -43.10 30.61
CA VAL A 528 34.58 -44.05 31.36
C VAL A 528 35.27 -45.39 31.58
N TYR A 529 35.98 -45.90 30.57
CA TYR A 529 36.72 -47.15 30.66
C TYR A 529 37.83 -47.06 31.68
N GLN A 530 38.63 -45.97 31.67
CA GLN A 530 39.71 -45.75 32.63
C GLN A 530 39.18 -45.71 34.07
N LYS A 531 38.08 -45.02 34.34
CA LYS A 531 37.44 -45.03 35.66
C LYS A 531 37.01 -46.42 36.12
N LYS A 532 36.46 -47.23 35.24
CA LYS A 532 36.09 -48.62 35.55
C LYS A 532 37.32 -49.51 35.79
N PHE A 533 38.39 -49.30 35.03
CA PHE A 533 39.65 -49.98 35.24
C PHE A 533 40.26 -49.65 36.58
N ASP A 534 40.37 -48.37 36.94
CA ASP A 534 40.88 -47.94 38.20
C ASP A 534 40.05 -48.46 39.39
N GLN A 535 38.71 -48.50 39.26
CA GLN A 535 37.81 -49.11 40.24
C GLN A 535 38.07 -50.61 40.41
N ARG A 536 38.31 -51.33 39.30
CA ARG A 536 38.63 -52.77 39.34
C ARG A 536 39.96 -53.01 40.01
N GLU A 537 40.99 -52.22 39.73
CA GLU A 537 42.29 -52.36 40.37
C GLU A 537 42.22 -52.02 41.89
N LEU A 538 41.45 -50.99 42.25
CA LEU A 538 41.19 -50.69 43.65
C LEU A 538 40.48 -51.83 44.38
N MET A 539 39.48 -52.48 43.75
CA MET A 539 38.80 -53.64 44.32
C MET A 539 39.74 -54.83 44.48
N LYS A 540 40.69 -55.10 43.57
CA LYS A 540 41.71 -56.14 43.75
C LYS A 540 42.61 -55.85 44.92
N VAL A 541 43.01 -54.61 45.11
CA VAL A 541 43.85 -54.25 46.32
C VAL A 541 43.02 -54.40 47.58
N CYS A 542 41.76 -54.05 47.60
CA CYS A 542 40.91 -54.29 48.77
C CYS A 542 40.74 -55.76 49.06
N GLN A 543 40.49 -56.60 48.04
CA GLN A 543 40.37 -58.06 48.25
C GLN A 543 41.67 -58.75 48.67
N ALA A 544 42.83 -58.22 48.32
CA ALA A 544 44.11 -58.75 48.72
C ALA A 544 44.50 -58.39 50.21
N ASN A 545 43.88 -57.34 50.78
CA ASN A 545 44.13 -56.86 52.14
C ASN A 545 43.07 -57.29 53.13
N PHE A 546 42.00 -57.95 52.69
CA PHE A 546 41.02 -58.65 53.48
C PHE A 546 41.22 -60.16 53.37
#